data_e755e1a40b843172b213c982fcb3c5b5
#
_entry.id   e755e1a40b843172b213c982fcb3c5b5
#
_cell.length_a   1.000
_cell.length_b   1.000
_cell.length_c   1.000
_cell.angle_alpha   90.00
_cell.angle_beta   90.00
_cell.angle_gamma   90.00
#
_symmetry.space_group_name_H-M   'P 1'
#
loop_
_entity.id
_entity.type
_entity.pdbx_description
1 polymer ?
#
loop_
_entity_poly.entity_id
_entity_poly.type
_entity_poly.pdbx_seq_one_letter_code
_entity_poly.pdbx_strand_id
1 'polypeptide(L)' 'MKSKKYLEELNVKGIEELQSELVNAKKELFNLRFQNATGQLENTGRIKEVRKNIARIQTVIAAKANA' A
#
# COMPACT_ATOMS: atom_id res chain seq x y z
N MET A 1 -11.64 -11.65 -8.26
CA MET A 1 -11.59 -10.40 -7.50
C MET A 1 -10.19 -9.82 -7.50
N LYS A 2 -10.11 -8.51 -7.55
CA LYS A 2 -8.83 -7.80 -7.64
C LYS A 2 -7.92 -8.02 -6.44
N SER A 3 -8.49 -8.17 -5.23
CA SER A 3 -7.70 -8.35 -4.01
C SER A 3 -6.89 -9.63 -4.01
N LYS A 4 -7.49 -10.74 -4.44
CA LYS A 4 -6.80 -12.02 -4.49
C LYS A 4 -5.65 -12.00 -5.50
N LYS A 5 -5.89 -11.44 -6.67
CA LYS A 5 -4.87 -11.33 -7.71
C LYS A 5 -3.72 -10.44 -7.23
N TYR A 6 -4.04 -9.35 -6.55
CA TYR A 6 -3.04 -8.44 -6.00
C TYR A 6 -2.15 -9.14 -4.98
N LEU A 7 -2.73 -9.96 -4.09
CA LEU A 7 -1.95 -10.72 -3.12
C LEU A 7 -1.06 -11.75 -3.80
N GLU A 8 -1.52 -12.40 -4.85
CA GLU A 8 -0.71 -13.34 -5.60
C GLU A 8 0.50 -12.64 -6.23
N GLU A 9 0.30 -11.46 -6.79
CA GLU A 9 1.39 -10.67 -7.34
C GLU A 9 2.40 -10.27 -6.26
N LEU A 10 1.93 -9.88 -5.09
CA LEU A 10 2.82 -9.54 -3.98
C LEU A 10 3.61 -10.74 -3.50
N ASN A 11 3.01 -11.93 -3.51
CA ASN A 11 3.69 -13.14 -3.04
C ASN A 11 4.85 -13.57 -3.93
N VAL A 12 4.85 -13.21 -5.21
CA VAL A 12 5.94 -13.56 -6.11
C VAL A 12 7.08 -12.55 -6.08
N LYS A 13 6.88 -11.42 -5.42
CA LYS A 13 7.92 -10.39 -5.30
C LYS A 13 8.85 -10.68 -4.13
N GLY A 14 10.11 -10.28 -4.27
CA GLY A 14 11.06 -10.36 -3.17
C GLY A 14 10.77 -9.34 -2.07
N ILE A 15 11.30 -9.59 -0.88
CA ILE A 15 11.09 -8.70 0.26
C ILE A 15 11.58 -7.28 -0.06
N GLU A 16 12.70 -7.15 -0.75
CA GLU A 16 13.24 -5.83 -1.11
C GLU A 16 12.29 -5.04 -1.99
N GLU A 17 11.67 -5.72 -2.97
CA GLU A 17 10.69 -5.07 -3.83
C GLU A 17 9.45 -4.66 -3.04
N LEU A 18 9.01 -5.52 -2.14
CA LEU A 18 7.86 -5.22 -1.29
C LEU A 18 8.13 -4.04 -0.38
N GLN A 19 9.33 -3.96 0.19
CA GLN A 19 9.70 -2.82 1.02
C GLN A 19 9.73 -1.53 0.22
N SER A 20 10.23 -1.58 -1.01
CA SER A 20 10.24 -0.42 -1.90
C SER A 20 8.81 0.04 -2.21
N GLU A 21 7.93 -0.90 -2.52
CA GLU A 21 6.52 -0.58 -2.75
C GLU A 21 5.86 0.00 -1.50
N LEU A 22 6.20 -0.53 -0.34
CA LEU A 22 5.67 -0.01 0.92
C LEU A 22 6.09 1.44 1.14
N VAL A 23 7.35 1.75 0.91
CA VAL A 23 7.85 3.12 1.03
C VAL A 23 7.11 4.05 0.07
N ASN A 24 6.95 3.63 -1.19
CA ASN A 24 6.26 4.42 -2.18
C ASN A 24 4.79 4.64 -1.80
N ALA A 25 4.13 3.60 -1.29
CA ALA A 25 2.74 3.71 -0.87
C ALA A 25 2.59 4.64 0.32
N LYS A 26 3.53 4.61 1.27
CA LYS A 26 3.52 5.53 2.41
C LYS A 26 3.71 6.98 1.97
N LYS A 27 4.60 7.21 1.01
CA LYS A 27 4.79 8.55 0.45
C LYS A 27 3.52 9.06 -0.22
N GLU A 28 2.86 8.21 -0.99
CA GLU A 28 1.60 8.56 -1.63
C GLU A 28 0.53 8.89 -0.59
N LEU A 29 0.42 8.07 0.45
CA LEU A 29 -0.53 8.32 1.52
C LEU A 29 -0.28 9.65 2.21
N PHE A 30 0.98 9.96 2.49
CA PHE A 30 1.35 11.24 3.10
C PHE A 30 0.92 12.41 2.22
N ASN A 31 1.20 12.33 0.92
CA ASN A 31 0.82 13.38 -0.01
C ASN A 31 -0.70 13.54 -0.10
N LEU A 32 -1.42 12.43 -0.13
CA LEU A 32 -2.88 12.47 -0.18
C LEU A 32 -3.47 13.10 1.09
N ARG A 33 -2.92 12.76 2.25
CA ARG A 33 -3.34 13.36 3.51
C ARG A 33 -3.06 14.85 3.54
N PHE A 34 -1.91 15.25 3.06
CA PHE A 34 -1.55 16.67 2.98
C PHE A 34 -2.52 17.41 2.07
N GLN A 35 -2.82 16.87 0.90
CA GLN A 35 -3.77 17.49 -0.03
C GLN A 35 -5.17 17.59 0.60
N ASN A 36 -5.59 16.55 1.30
CA ASN A 36 -6.89 16.56 1.97
C ASN A 36 -6.93 17.62 3.08
N ALA A 37 -5.85 17.76 3.84
CA ALA A 37 -5.77 18.77 4.89
C ALA A 37 -5.83 20.19 4.36
N THR A 38 -5.32 20.43 3.16
CA THR A 38 -5.37 21.73 2.51
C THR A 38 -6.65 21.96 1.72
N GLY A 39 -7.56 20.99 1.72
CA GLY A 39 -8.81 21.07 0.98
C GLY A 39 -8.70 20.86 -0.51
N GLN A 40 -7.55 20.42 -1.01
CA GLN A 40 -7.32 20.21 -2.43
C GLN A 40 -7.80 18.85 -2.92
N LEU A 41 -7.90 17.86 -2.04
CA LEU A 41 -8.30 16.52 -2.39
C LEU A 41 -9.79 16.34 -2.17
N GLU A 42 -10.51 16.02 -3.24
CA GLU A 42 -11.96 15.80 -3.16
C GLU A 42 -12.32 14.33 -2.92
N ASN A 43 -11.46 13.41 -3.36
CA ASN A 43 -11.76 11.97 -3.29
C ASN A 43 -11.00 11.29 -2.15
N THR A 44 -11.67 11.11 -1.02
CA THR A 44 -11.08 10.41 0.13
C THR A 44 -11.02 8.89 -0.06
N GLY A 45 -11.71 8.36 -1.07
CA GLY A 45 -11.65 6.93 -1.39
C GLY A 45 -10.25 6.47 -1.74
N ARG A 46 -9.46 7.33 -2.39
CA ARG A 46 -8.08 7.02 -2.71
C ARG A 46 -7.22 6.82 -1.46
N ILE A 47 -7.46 7.61 -0.43
CA ILE A 47 -6.74 7.46 0.84
C ILE A 47 -7.02 6.10 1.45
N LYS A 48 -8.28 5.67 1.46
CA LYS A 48 -8.66 4.36 1.99
C LYS A 48 -8.02 3.24 1.18
N GLU A 49 -8.01 3.37 -0.14
CA GLU A 49 -7.42 2.38 -1.03
C GLU A 49 -5.92 2.23 -0.78
N VAL A 50 -5.19 3.32 -0.67
CA VAL A 50 -3.75 3.29 -0.41
C VAL A 50 -3.47 2.69 0.97
N ARG A 51 -4.26 3.01 1.98
CA ARG A 51 -4.11 2.42 3.31
C ARG A 51 -4.30 0.91 3.28
N LYS A 52 -5.28 0.42 2.53
CA LYS A 52 -5.50 -1.02 2.37
C LYS A 52 -4.31 -1.68 1.68
N ASN A 53 -3.77 -1.03 0.66
CA ASN A 53 -2.61 -1.56 -0.05
C ASN A 53 -1.38 -1.65 0.87
N ILE A 54 -1.16 -0.64 1.68
CA ILE A 54 -0.07 -0.65 2.67
C ILE A 54 -0.23 -1.83 3.63
N ALA A 55 -1.44 -2.05 4.14
CA ALA A 55 -1.70 -3.15 5.05
C ALA A 55 -1.44 -4.51 4.39
N ARG A 56 -1.84 -4.67 3.14
CA ARG A 56 -1.59 -5.90 2.39
C ARG A 56 -0.11 -6.15 2.19
N ILE A 57 0.64 -5.12 1.81
CA ILE A 57 2.08 -5.23 1.61
C ILE A 57 2.76 -5.62 2.92
N GLN A 58 2.41 -4.98 4.02
CA GLN A 58 2.97 -5.30 5.33
C GLN A 58 2.67 -6.74 5.75
N THR A 59 1.46 -7.21 5.46
CA THR A 59 1.06 -8.58 5.78
C THR A 59 1.92 -9.58 5.01
N VAL A 60 2.14 -9.34 3.72
CA VAL A 60 2.95 -10.23 2.89
C VAL A 60 4.40 -10.22 3.36
N ILE A 61 4.95 -9.05 3.67
CA ILE A 61 6.32 -8.94 4.19
C ILE A 61 6.46 -9.72 5.49
N ALA A 62 5.52 -9.56 6.41
CA ALA A 62 5.54 -10.28 7.68
C ALA A 62 5.48 -11.79 7.48
N ALA A 63 4.63 -12.25 6.57
CA ALA A 63 4.52 -13.67 6.27
C ALA A 63 5.82 -14.23 5.70
N LYS A 64 6.48 -13.50 4.80
CA LYS A 64 7.75 -13.92 4.22
C LYS A 64 8.88 -13.91 5.24
N ALA A 65 8.89 -12.92 6.12
CA ALA A 65 9.92 -12.82 7.17
C ALA A 65 9.80 -13.93 8.20
N ASN A 66 8.59 -14.44 8.43
CA ASN A 66 8.33 -15.49 9.41
C ASN A 66 8.33 -16.90 8.81
N ALA A 67 8.50 -17.01 7.51
CA ALA A 67 8.46 -18.28 6.79
C ALA A 67 9.76 -19.08 6.95
#